data_2fb7704b09576c6ccf458b0ef116afbd
#
_entry.id   2fb7704b09576c6ccf458b0ef116afbd
#
_cell.length_a   1.000
_cell.length_b   1.000
_cell.length_c   1.000
_cell.angle_alpha   90.00
_cell.angle_beta   90.00
_cell.angle_gamma   90.00
#
_symmetry.space_group_name_H-M   'P 1'
#
loop_
_entity.id
_entity.type
_entity.pdbx_description
1 polymer ?
#
loop_
_entity_poly.entity_id
_entity_poly.type
_entity_poly.pdbx_seq_one_letter_code
_entity_poly.pdbx_strand_id
1 'polypeptide(L)'
;LTKEEVQKEMGAAFKDIDVGPFDVAARLFAPGAQSLDGRLRHYFVDSSMMPLMVQESYLNSNWAGVSNDALKLQRASLAADAIASADVLGKRIVSEQLWSLSQAHGALSCVAPGFYAQGVVGRPTFPQWLGRNSTATKRQRLLREISGHLGAKVSASKDEVRASYVSALRGPLLTPLAERGAEGIDDVIGTLDDYGLTKDDFDSIMELELLPKKTDKSAFTALPSSVKSALTRKYNKAHAAVKKGSSSKGGGGGVERYTEDDEDRFIDDGEE
;
A
#
# COMPACT_ATOMS: atom_id res chain seq x y z
N LEU A 1 -36.88 17.38 -24.65
CA LEU A 1 -36.91 16.24 -23.74
C LEU A 1 -38.20 16.33 -22.90
N THR A 2 -39.05 15.31 -23.01
CA THR A 2 -40.28 15.26 -22.21
C THR A 2 -39.92 14.88 -20.75
N LYS A 3 -40.80 15.27 -19.81
CA LYS A 3 -40.62 14.95 -18.38
C LYS A 3 -40.50 13.43 -18.13
N GLU A 4 -41.13 12.63 -19.00
CA GLU A 4 -41.09 11.16 -18.96
C GLU A 4 -39.75 10.61 -19.45
N GLU A 5 -39.12 11.20 -20.47
CA GLU A 5 -37.80 10.83 -20.96
C GLU A 5 -36.73 11.12 -19.93
N VAL A 6 -36.81 12.31 -19.28
CA VAL A 6 -35.88 12.67 -18.18
C VAL A 6 -36.06 11.73 -16.98
N GLN A 7 -37.30 11.35 -16.65
CA GLN A 7 -37.55 10.44 -15.51
C GLN A 7 -37.08 9.00 -15.83
N LYS A 8 -37.15 8.57 -17.10
CA LYS A 8 -36.66 7.28 -17.57
C LYS A 8 -35.13 7.23 -17.59
N GLU A 9 -34.48 8.32 -18.03
CA GLU A 9 -33.00 8.46 -17.98
C GLU A 9 -32.48 8.57 -16.55
N MET A 10 -33.15 9.34 -15.68
CA MET A 10 -32.82 9.39 -14.25
C MET A 10 -33.03 8.03 -13.57
N GLY A 11 -34.09 7.29 -13.90
CA GLY A 11 -34.32 5.95 -13.37
C GLY A 11 -33.29 4.91 -13.85
N ALA A 12 -32.75 5.07 -15.06
CA ALA A 12 -31.64 4.26 -15.56
C ALA A 12 -30.31 4.64 -14.86
N ALA A 13 -30.05 5.93 -14.69
CA ALA A 13 -28.87 6.43 -13.98
C ALA A 13 -28.88 6.01 -12.49
N PHE A 14 -30.04 6.05 -11.81
CA PHE A 14 -30.16 5.58 -10.43
C PHE A 14 -29.98 4.07 -10.27
N LYS A 15 -30.31 3.25 -11.31
CA LYS A 15 -30.06 1.80 -11.26
C LYS A 15 -28.59 1.42 -11.42
N ASP A 16 -27.76 2.28 -12.02
CA ASP A 16 -26.32 2.04 -12.17
C ASP A 16 -25.50 2.42 -10.92
N ILE A 17 -26.08 3.16 -9.98
CA ILE A 17 -25.36 3.64 -8.77
C ILE A 17 -25.27 2.59 -7.66
N ASP A 18 -26.12 1.55 -7.69
CA ASP A 18 -26.20 0.55 -6.60
C ASP A 18 -25.34 -0.72 -6.83
N VAL A 19 -24.48 -0.76 -7.84
CA VAL A 19 -23.66 -1.95 -8.09
C VAL A 19 -22.28 -1.75 -7.49
N GLY A 20 -22.02 -2.42 -6.38
CA GLY A 20 -20.73 -2.35 -5.70
C GLY A 20 -19.56 -2.88 -6.57
N PRO A 21 -18.32 -2.42 -6.29
CA PRO A 21 -17.14 -2.84 -7.07
C PRO A 21 -16.94 -4.36 -7.12
N PHE A 22 -17.33 -5.08 -6.08
CA PHE A 22 -17.26 -6.55 -6.05
C PHE A 22 -18.20 -7.21 -7.06
N ASP A 23 -19.42 -6.70 -7.18
CA ASP A 23 -20.39 -7.22 -8.15
C ASP A 23 -19.96 -6.92 -9.58
N VAL A 24 -19.41 -5.72 -9.80
CA VAL A 24 -18.85 -5.31 -11.11
C VAL A 24 -17.67 -6.20 -11.49
N ALA A 25 -16.76 -6.48 -10.56
CA ALA A 25 -15.64 -7.38 -10.80
C ALA A 25 -16.12 -8.80 -11.17
N ALA A 26 -17.15 -9.33 -10.49
CA ALA A 26 -17.73 -10.63 -10.84
C ALA A 26 -18.33 -10.64 -12.26
N ARG A 27 -18.97 -9.53 -12.70
CA ARG A 27 -19.54 -9.39 -14.05
C ARG A 27 -18.49 -9.40 -15.15
N LEU A 28 -17.25 -8.98 -14.89
CA LEU A 28 -16.17 -9.04 -15.87
C LEU A 28 -15.83 -10.48 -16.28
N PHE A 29 -16.03 -11.44 -15.40
CA PHE A 29 -15.81 -12.87 -15.65
C PHE A 29 -17.06 -13.59 -16.14
N ALA A 30 -18.24 -12.97 -16.04
CA ALA A 30 -19.49 -13.65 -16.36
C ALA A 30 -19.49 -14.16 -17.81
N PRO A 31 -19.89 -15.43 -18.04
CA PRO A 31 -20.06 -15.95 -19.37
C PRO A 31 -21.26 -15.25 -20.05
N GLY A 32 -21.15 -15.00 -21.34
CA GLY A 32 -22.22 -14.40 -22.13
C GLY A 32 -21.75 -13.37 -23.13
N ALA A 33 -22.67 -12.93 -23.99
CA ALA A 33 -22.41 -12.00 -25.10
C ALA A 33 -22.43 -10.53 -24.62
N GLN A 34 -21.53 -10.15 -23.69
CA GLN A 34 -21.34 -8.74 -23.42
C GLN A 34 -20.48 -8.10 -24.53
N SER A 35 -20.89 -6.93 -25.02
CA SER A 35 -20.08 -6.16 -25.95
C SER A 35 -18.79 -5.67 -25.26
N LEU A 36 -17.77 -5.35 -26.07
CA LEU A 36 -16.52 -4.76 -25.58
C LEU A 36 -16.80 -3.49 -24.75
N ASP A 37 -17.67 -2.62 -25.26
CA ASP A 37 -18.06 -1.38 -24.56
C ASP A 37 -18.77 -1.67 -23.23
N GLY A 38 -19.61 -2.70 -23.18
CA GLY A 38 -20.27 -3.13 -21.94
C GLY A 38 -19.25 -3.58 -20.88
N ARG A 39 -18.24 -4.32 -21.30
CA ARG A 39 -17.15 -4.75 -20.38
C ARG A 39 -16.23 -3.59 -19.97
N LEU A 40 -15.92 -2.67 -20.89
CA LEU A 40 -15.14 -1.47 -20.58
C LEU A 40 -15.85 -0.53 -19.59
N ARG A 41 -17.18 -0.44 -19.63
CA ARG A 41 -17.92 0.33 -18.59
C ARG A 41 -17.65 -0.19 -17.19
N HIS A 42 -17.47 -1.49 -17.01
CA HIS A 42 -17.13 -2.07 -15.71
C HIS A 42 -15.76 -1.62 -15.21
N TYR A 43 -14.78 -1.48 -16.10
CA TYR A 43 -13.49 -0.90 -15.73
C TYR A 43 -13.62 0.55 -15.25
N PHE A 44 -14.46 1.37 -15.89
CA PHE A 44 -14.62 2.78 -15.54
C PHE A 44 -15.47 3.04 -14.28
N VAL A 45 -16.04 2.02 -13.66
CA VAL A 45 -16.67 2.15 -12.33
C VAL A 45 -15.61 2.53 -11.29
N ASP A 46 -14.44 1.90 -11.35
CA ASP A 46 -13.25 2.27 -10.58
C ASP A 46 -12.00 1.78 -11.32
N SER A 47 -11.41 2.66 -12.11
CA SER A 47 -10.27 2.32 -12.95
C SER A 47 -8.99 1.99 -12.18
N SER A 48 -8.93 2.33 -10.90
CA SER A 48 -7.80 2.01 -10.00
C SER A 48 -7.97 0.64 -9.34
N MET A 49 -9.19 0.29 -8.95
CA MET A 49 -9.47 -0.94 -8.20
C MET A 49 -9.80 -2.12 -9.11
N MET A 50 -10.54 -1.92 -10.21
CA MET A 50 -10.98 -3.02 -11.08
C MET A 50 -9.83 -3.88 -11.61
N PRO A 51 -8.70 -3.32 -12.10
CA PRO A 51 -7.54 -4.12 -12.52
C PRO A 51 -7.00 -5.03 -11.41
N LEU A 52 -6.92 -4.50 -10.20
CA LEU A 52 -6.42 -5.26 -9.04
C LEU A 52 -7.37 -6.37 -8.63
N MET A 53 -8.69 -6.12 -8.67
CA MET A 53 -9.70 -7.16 -8.38
C MET A 53 -9.70 -8.26 -9.43
N VAL A 54 -9.49 -7.91 -10.70
CA VAL A 54 -9.35 -8.89 -11.79
C VAL A 54 -8.10 -9.74 -11.58
N GLN A 55 -6.96 -9.11 -11.27
CA GLN A 55 -5.70 -9.79 -10.98
C GLN A 55 -5.81 -10.75 -9.78
N GLU A 56 -6.50 -10.36 -8.71
CA GLU A 56 -6.70 -11.22 -7.53
C GLU A 56 -7.64 -12.40 -7.84
N SER A 57 -8.57 -12.24 -8.78
CA SER A 57 -9.69 -13.16 -8.97
C SER A 57 -9.58 -14.08 -10.19
N TYR A 58 -8.76 -13.77 -11.22
CA TYR A 58 -8.78 -14.50 -12.49
C TYR A 58 -8.41 -15.98 -12.36
N LEU A 59 -7.55 -16.36 -11.42
CA LEU A 59 -7.20 -17.76 -11.16
C LEU A 59 -8.29 -18.52 -10.37
N ASN A 60 -9.19 -17.79 -9.70
CA ASN A 60 -10.25 -18.35 -8.87
C ASN A 60 -11.55 -18.62 -9.67
N SER A 61 -11.57 -18.36 -10.97
CA SER A 61 -12.69 -18.69 -11.86
C SER A 61 -12.87 -20.20 -12.00
N ASN A 62 -14.11 -20.66 -12.18
CA ASN A 62 -14.40 -22.06 -12.47
C ASN A 62 -14.15 -22.44 -13.95
N TRP A 63 -13.63 -21.51 -14.76
CA TRP A 63 -13.24 -21.71 -16.16
C TRP A 63 -14.37 -22.31 -17.03
N ALA A 64 -15.47 -21.60 -17.20
CA ALA A 64 -16.66 -22.07 -17.91
C ALA A 64 -16.30 -22.65 -19.29
N GLY A 65 -16.78 -23.87 -19.55
CA GLY A 65 -16.54 -24.57 -20.82
C GLY A 65 -15.12 -25.09 -21.03
N VAL A 66 -14.28 -25.14 -19.99
CA VAL A 66 -12.91 -25.65 -20.08
C VAL A 66 -12.71 -26.79 -19.10
N SER A 67 -12.65 -28.02 -19.60
CA SER A 67 -12.37 -29.23 -18.79
C SER A 67 -10.92 -29.66 -18.80
N ASN A 68 -10.12 -29.21 -19.77
CA ASN A 68 -8.72 -29.60 -19.95
C ASN A 68 -7.79 -28.64 -19.21
N ASP A 69 -6.95 -29.16 -18.33
CA ASP A 69 -6.00 -28.37 -17.52
C ASP A 69 -4.92 -27.66 -18.37
N ALA A 70 -4.49 -28.27 -19.50
CA ALA A 70 -3.57 -27.63 -20.42
C ALA A 70 -4.20 -26.36 -21.05
N LEU A 71 -5.49 -26.42 -21.41
CA LEU A 71 -6.21 -25.26 -21.94
C LEU A 71 -6.45 -24.21 -20.86
N LYS A 72 -6.72 -24.62 -19.61
CA LYS A 72 -6.82 -23.67 -18.48
C LYS A 72 -5.50 -22.95 -18.27
N LEU A 73 -4.38 -23.67 -18.26
CA LEU A 73 -3.05 -23.09 -18.10
C LEU A 73 -2.72 -22.11 -19.24
N GLN A 74 -3.04 -22.48 -20.49
CA GLN A 74 -2.86 -21.61 -21.65
C GLN A 74 -3.66 -20.31 -21.50
N ARG A 75 -4.93 -20.39 -21.11
CA ARG A 75 -5.78 -19.21 -20.91
C ARG A 75 -5.31 -18.36 -19.73
N ALA A 76 -4.83 -19.00 -18.64
CA ALA A 76 -4.25 -18.31 -17.51
C ALA A 76 -2.98 -17.55 -17.91
N SER A 77 -2.13 -18.14 -18.74
CA SER A 77 -0.95 -17.45 -19.30
C SER A 77 -1.35 -16.23 -20.13
N LEU A 78 -2.33 -16.37 -21.05
CA LEU A 78 -2.80 -15.24 -21.84
C LEU A 78 -3.41 -14.12 -20.99
N ALA A 79 -4.12 -14.47 -19.92
CA ALA A 79 -4.63 -13.50 -18.97
C ALA A 79 -3.50 -12.78 -18.22
N ALA A 80 -2.49 -13.52 -17.76
CA ALA A 80 -1.32 -12.95 -17.09
C ALA A 80 -0.51 -12.02 -18.01
N ASP A 81 -0.31 -12.41 -19.27
CA ASP A 81 0.41 -11.59 -20.26
C ASP A 81 -0.35 -10.28 -20.56
N ALA A 82 -1.69 -10.34 -20.63
CA ALA A 82 -2.52 -9.16 -20.80
C ALA A 82 -2.41 -8.21 -19.57
N ILE A 83 -2.47 -8.75 -18.36
CA ILE A 83 -2.30 -7.99 -17.11
C ILE A 83 -0.90 -7.34 -17.06
N ALA A 84 0.15 -8.09 -17.38
CA ALA A 84 1.52 -7.57 -17.39
C ALA A 84 1.70 -6.42 -18.40
N SER A 85 1.07 -6.55 -19.58
CA SER A 85 1.06 -5.48 -20.59
C SER A 85 0.27 -4.26 -20.11
N ALA A 86 -0.84 -4.47 -19.40
CA ALA A 86 -1.63 -3.39 -18.81
C ALA A 86 -0.84 -2.62 -17.75
N ASP A 87 -0.03 -3.28 -16.92
CA ASP A 87 0.80 -2.63 -15.90
C ASP A 87 1.77 -1.60 -16.50
N VAL A 88 2.32 -1.90 -17.67
CA VAL A 88 3.17 -0.94 -18.41
C VAL A 88 2.37 0.30 -18.82
N LEU A 89 1.15 0.11 -19.34
CA LEU A 89 0.28 1.23 -19.71
C LEU A 89 -0.16 2.01 -18.46
N GLY A 90 -0.55 1.33 -17.39
CA GLY A 90 -0.95 1.96 -16.13
C GLY A 90 0.15 2.84 -15.55
N LYS A 91 1.40 2.38 -15.59
CA LYS A 91 2.56 3.18 -15.18
C LYS A 91 2.70 4.45 -16.03
N ARG A 92 2.55 4.34 -17.36
CA ARG A 92 2.64 5.50 -18.26
C ARG A 92 1.48 6.47 -18.08
N ILE A 93 0.25 5.97 -17.88
CA ILE A 93 -0.92 6.82 -17.60
C ILE A 93 -0.63 7.74 -16.41
N VAL A 94 -0.11 7.19 -15.31
CA VAL A 94 0.14 7.97 -14.09
C VAL A 94 1.39 8.84 -14.21
N SER A 95 2.51 8.30 -14.69
CA SER A 95 3.81 9.02 -14.73
C SER A 95 3.86 10.11 -15.81
N GLU A 96 3.20 9.89 -16.94
CA GLU A 96 3.22 10.78 -18.12
C GLU A 96 1.88 11.51 -18.30
N GLN A 97 0.87 11.25 -17.44
CA GLN A 97 -0.50 11.81 -17.52
C GLN A 97 -1.21 11.51 -18.86
N LEU A 98 -0.93 10.35 -19.45
CA LEU A 98 -1.48 9.92 -20.74
C LEU A 98 -2.85 9.24 -20.59
N TRP A 99 -3.84 9.97 -20.14
CA TRP A 99 -5.20 9.46 -19.86
C TRP A 99 -5.92 8.88 -21.09
N SER A 100 -5.50 9.25 -22.30
CA SER A 100 -6.00 8.65 -23.56
C SER A 100 -5.75 7.13 -23.66
N LEU A 101 -4.78 6.60 -22.91
CA LEU A 101 -4.48 5.17 -22.83
C LEU A 101 -5.43 4.39 -21.91
N SER A 102 -6.33 5.04 -21.17
CA SER A 102 -7.20 4.40 -20.18
C SER A 102 -8.11 3.32 -20.79
N GLN A 103 -8.60 3.52 -22.01
CA GLN A 103 -9.40 2.49 -22.69
C GLN A 103 -8.56 1.24 -23.01
N ALA A 104 -7.35 1.43 -23.55
CA ALA A 104 -6.43 0.33 -23.84
C ALA A 104 -6.00 -0.38 -22.55
N HIS A 105 -5.74 0.38 -21.50
CA HIS A 105 -5.46 -0.17 -20.17
C HIS A 105 -6.64 -1.01 -19.65
N GLY A 106 -7.87 -0.50 -19.70
CA GLY A 106 -9.07 -1.24 -19.28
C GLY A 106 -9.30 -2.51 -20.10
N ALA A 107 -9.06 -2.45 -21.42
CA ALA A 107 -9.15 -3.63 -22.28
C ALA A 107 -8.16 -4.73 -21.89
N LEU A 108 -6.91 -4.39 -21.61
CA LEU A 108 -5.85 -5.34 -21.25
C LEU A 108 -5.90 -5.77 -19.78
N SER A 109 -6.25 -4.87 -18.83
CA SER A 109 -6.27 -5.18 -17.41
C SER A 109 -7.52 -5.91 -16.93
N CYS A 110 -8.66 -5.66 -17.58
CA CYS A 110 -9.96 -6.16 -17.13
C CYS A 110 -10.67 -7.03 -18.17
N VAL A 111 -10.80 -6.53 -19.42
CA VAL A 111 -11.63 -7.21 -20.42
C VAL A 111 -10.96 -8.50 -20.91
N ALA A 112 -9.70 -8.45 -21.31
CA ALA A 112 -8.98 -9.61 -21.83
C ALA A 112 -8.81 -10.71 -20.76
N PRO A 113 -8.34 -10.42 -19.53
CA PRO A 113 -8.27 -11.44 -18.47
C PRO A 113 -9.65 -12.01 -18.12
N GLY A 114 -10.69 -11.16 -18.01
CA GLY A 114 -12.06 -11.61 -17.77
C GLY A 114 -12.62 -12.50 -18.88
N PHE A 115 -12.21 -12.27 -20.13
CA PHE A 115 -12.56 -13.13 -21.26
C PHE A 115 -11.81 -14.47 -21.23
N TYR A 116 -10.50 -14.46 -20.99
CA TYR A 116 -9.71 -15.69 -20.95
C TYR A 116 -10.09 -16.57 -19.76
N ALA A 117 -10.29 -15.99 -18.59
CA ALA A 117 -10.69 -16.67 -17.37
C ALA A 117 -12.22 -16.71 -17.17
N GLN A 118 -12.99 -16.66 -18.26
CA GLN A 118 -14.45 -16.60 -18.20
C GLN A 118 -15.04 -17.75 -17.37
N GLY A 119 -15.97 -17.39 -16.47
CA GLY A 119 -16.61 -18.35 -15.58
C GLY A 119 -17.25 -17.67 -14.38
N VAL A 120 -17.73 -18.50 -13.43
CA VAL A 120 -18.21 -17.98 -12.16
C VAL A 120 -17.00 -17.83 -11.25
N VAL A 121 -16.70 -16.59 -10.89
CA VAL A 121 -15.83 -16.28 -9.77
C VAL A 121 -16.70 -16.22 -8.55
N GLY A 122 -16.33 -16.90 -7.46
CA GLY A 122 -17.01 -16.74 -6.19
C GLY A 122 -17.06 -15.25 -5.80
N ARG A 123 -17.40 -14.90 -4.56
CA ARG A 123 -17.34 -13.49 -4.16
C ARG A 123 -15.91 -12.97 -4.36
N PRO A 124 -15.69 -11.96 -5.22
CA PRO A 124 -14.37 -11.38 -5.41
C PRO A 124 -13.83 -10.88 -4.06
N THR A 125 -12.55 -11.11 -3.81
CA THR A 125 -11.89 -10.65 -2.60
C THR A 125 -11.26 -9.29 -2.79
N PHE A 126 -11.09 -8.56 -1.69
CA PHE A 126 -10.37 -7.28 -1.73
C PHE A 126 -8.89 -7.54 -2.11
N PRO A 127 -8.30 -6.73 -3.00
CA PRO A 127 -6.95 -6.97 -3.48
C PRO A 127 -5.90 -6.88 -2.37
N GLN A 128 -5.29 -8.00 -2.00
CA GLN A 128 -4.24 -8.04 -0.98
C GLN A 128 -3.01 -7.20 -1.33
N TRP A 129 -2.79 -6.97 -2.63
CA TRP A 129 -1.70 -6.15 -3.11
C TRP A 129 -1.71 -4.74 -2.52
N LEU A 130 -2.88 -4.12 -2.31
CA LEU A 130 -3.00 -2.76 -1.76
C LEU A 130 -2.35 -2.65 -0.38
N GLY A 131 -2.69 -3.55 0.54
CA GLY A 131 -2.10 -3.55 1.88
C GLY A 131 -0.60 -3.85 1.86
N ARG A 132 -0.17 -4.81 1.01
CA ARG A 132 1.25 -5.13 0.85
C ARG A 132 2.04 -3.96 0.27
N ASN A 133 1.47 -3.28 -0.74
CA ASN A 133 2.11 -2.13 -1.38
C ASN A 133 2.19 -0.93 -0.42
N SER A 134 1.13 -0.63 0.33
CA SER A 134 1.14 0.41 1.37
C SER A 134 2.25 0.16 2.39
N THR A 135 2.32 -1.06 2.94
CA THR A 135 3.37 -1.46 3.88
C THR A 135 4.78 -1.36 3.27
N ALA A 136 4.95 -1.81 2.01
CA ALA A 136 6.24 -1.73 1.32
C ALA A 136 6.67 -0.28 1.08
N THR A 137 5.74 0.57 0.67
CA THR A 137 5.97 2.00 0.43
C THR A 137 6.35 2.72 1.73
N LYS A 138 5.62 2.46 2.82
CA LYS A 138 5.96 2.97 4.16
C LYS A 138 7.39 2.58 4.55
N ARG A 139 7.73 1.30 4.47
CA ARG A 139 9.08 0.80 4.80
C ARG A 139 10.17 1.43 3.94
N GLN A 140 9.91 1.62 2.65
CA GLN A 140 10.86 2.29 1.74
C GLN A 140 11.06 3.76 2.10
N ARG A 141 10.00 4.47 2.53
CA ARG A 141 10.08 5.84 2.99
C ARG A 141 10.94 5.94 4.25
N LEU A 142 10.64 5.15 5.27
CA LEU A 142 11.42 5.12 6.52
C LEU A 142 12.90 4.82 6.26
N LEU A 143 13.19 3.83 5.42
CA LEU A 143 14.55 3.48 5.06
C LEU A 143 15.28 4.61 4.30
N ARG A 144 14.56 5.37 3.47
CA ARG A 144 15.13 6.53 2.75
C ARG A 144 15.48 7.66 3.74
N GLU A 145 14.63 7.92 4.70
CA GLU A 145 14.86 8.92 5.76
C GLU A 145 16.09 8.55 6.59
N ILE A 146 16.15 7.32 7.11
CA ILE A 146 17.32 6.80 7.84
C ILE A 146 18.61 6.89 7.01
N SER A 147 18.56 6.46 5.74
CA SER A 147 19.74 6.52 4.86
C SER A 147 20.20 7.95 4.60
N GLY A 148 19.27 8.90 4.52
CA GLY A 148 19.58 10.32 4.38
C GLY A 148 20.32 10.89 5.58
N HIS A 149 19.87 10.56 6.79
CA HIS A 149 20.52 11.00 8.04
C HIS A 149 21.87 10.31 8.25
N LEU A 150 21.94 8.99 8.03
CA LEU A 150 23.21 8.24 8.11
C LEU A 150 24.24 8.73 7.10
N GLY A 151 23.82 9.19 5.93
CA GLY A 151 24.72 9.60 4.83
C GLY A 151 25.69 10.72 5.20
N ALA A 152 25.42 11.49 6.25
CA ALA A 152 26.33 12.48 6.78
C ALA A 152 27.53 11.86 7.54
N LYS A 153 27.41 10.64 8.02
CA LYS A 153 28.39 9.93 8.87
C LYS A 153 28.91 8.64 8.25
N VAL A 154 28.11 8.02 7.37
CA VAL A 154 28.36 6.68 6.83
C VAL A 154 28.20 6.70 5.32
N SER A 155 29.20 6.17 4.60
CA SER A 155 29.16 5.97 3.15
C SER A 155 28.55 4.59 2.84
N ALA A 156 27.22 4.47 2.91
CA ALA A 156 26.52 3.22 2.63
C ALA A 156 25.34 3.46 1.67
N SER A 157 25.11 2.51 0.76
CA SER A 157 23.90 2.51 -0.06
C SER A 157 22.66 2.22 0.77
N LYS A 158 21.48 2.60 0.27
CA LYS A 158 20.20 2.29 0.93
C LYS A 158 20.02 0.79 1.21
N ASP A 159 20.46 -0.07 0.31
CA ASP A 159 20.34 -1.52 0.45
C ASP A 159 21.30 -2.05 1.52
N GLU A 160 22.46 -1.47 1.65
CA GLU A 160 23.43 -1.78 2.70
C GLU A 160 22.94 -1.28 4.08
N VAL A 161 22.35 -0.08 4.14
CA VAL A 161 21.69 0.42 5.35
C VAL A 161 20.60 -0.55 5.79
N ARG A 162 19.77 -1.03 4.87
CA ARG A 162 18.73 -2.02 5.16
C ARG A 162 19.30 -3.35 5.65
N ALA A 163 20.31 -3.87 4.98
CA ALA A 163 20.83 -5.22 5.24
C ALA A 163 21.69 -5.29 6.50
N SER A 164 22.46 -4.24 6.80
CA SER A 164 23.49 -4.24 7.84
C SER A 164 23.18 -3.27 8.96
N TYR A 165 23.03 -1.97 8.67
CA TYR A 165 22.94 -0.93 9.70
C TYR A 165 21.67 -0.99 10.54
N VAL A 166 20.49 -1.23 9.93
CA VAL A 166 19.22 -1.34 10.67
C VAL A 166 19.31 -2.45 11.73
N SER A 167 19.88 -3.60 11.37
CA SER A 167 20.03 -4.73 12.28
C SER A 167 21.12 -4.46 13.33
N ALA A 168 22.24 -3.87 12.95
CA ALA A 168 23.37 -3.59 13.82
C ALA A 168 23.04 -2.52 14.88
N LEU A 169 22.33 -1.45 14.49
CA LEU A 169 21.96 -0.35 15.37
C LEU A 169 20.87 -0.72 16.37
N ARG A 170 20.05 -1.71 16.05
CA ARG A 170 18.94 -2.11 16.93
C ARG A 170 19.39 -2.52 18.33
N GLY A 171 20.45 -3.33 18.44
CA GLY A 171 21.00 -3.76 19.74
C GLY A 171 21.43 -2.58 20.61
N PRO A 172 22.38 -1.76 20.16
CA PRO A 172 22.82 -0.57 20.89
C PRO A 172 21.72 0.41 21.27
N LEU A 173 20.67 0.53 20.47
CA LEU A 173 19.53 1.42 20.72
C LEU A 173 18.49 0.83 21.68
N LEU A 174 18.30 -0.50 21.70
CA LEU A 174 17.24 -1.13 22.48
C LEU A 174 17.71 -1.70 23.80
N THR A 175 18.88 -2.36 23.83
CA THR A 175 19.41 -3.05 25.04
C THR A 175 19.54 -2.14 26.23
N PRO A 176 20.09 -0.90 26.14
CA PRO A 176 20.18 -0.01 27.29
C PRO A 176 18.84 0.33 27.92
N LEU A 177 17.79 0.51 27.08
CA LEU A 177 16.44 0.80 27.57
C LEU A 177 15.78 -0.43 28.19
N ALA A 178 16.02 -1.62 27.62
CA ALA A 178 15.45 -2.86 28.13
C ALA A 178 16.05 -3.29 29.48
N GLU A 179 17.34 -3.13 29.64
CA GLU A 179 18.06 -3.56 30.86
C GLU A 179 18.06 -2.51 31.98
N ARG A 180 18.24 -1.23 31.65
CA ARG A 180 18.43 -0.13 32.62
C ARG A 180 17.29 0.88 32.64
N GLY A 181 16.29 0.71 31.77
CA GLY A 181 15.13 1.61 31.69
C GLY A 181 15.54 3.07 31.43
N ALA A 182 15.17 3.96 32.35
CA ALA A 182 15.45 5.39 32.19
C ALA A 182 16.94 5.76 32.29
N GLU A 183 17.75 4.95 32.98
CA GLU A 183 19.21 5.16 33.13
C GLU A 183 19.97 4.91 31.82
N GLY A 184 19.44 4.05 30.94
CA GLY A 184 20.01 3.76 29.62
C GLY A 184 19.74 4.83 28.54
N ILE A 185 18.96 5.87 28.85
CA ILE A 185 18.55 6.87 27.85
C ILE A 185 19.75 7.67 27.32
N ASP A 186 20.73 7.99 28.14
CA ASP A 186 21.91 8.78 27.71
C ASP A 186 22.75 8.02 26.68
N ASP A 187 22.89 6.70 26.84
CA ASP A 187 23.64 5.86 25.92
C ASP A 187 22.93 5.79 24.57
N VAL A 188 21.58 5.72 24.59
CA VAL A 188 20.79 5.74 23.37
C VAL A 188 20.90 7.07 22.64
N ILE A 189 20.80 8.19 23.35
CA ILE A 189 20.96 9.52 22.75
C ILE A 189 22.38 9.67 22.18
N GLY A 190 23.41 9.24 22.91
CA GLY A 190 24.78 9.23 22.41
C GLY A 190 24.95 8.43 21.12
N THR A 191 24.35 7.25 21.05
CA THR A 191 24.37 6.43 19.84
C THR A 191 23.66 7.12 18.67
N LEU A 192 22.52 7.76 18.91
CA LEU A 192 21.81 8.52 17.88
C LEU A 192 22.67 9.69 17.35
N ASP A 193 23.32 10.42 18.23
CA ASP A 193 24.17 11.57 17.89
C ASP A 193 25.43 11.15 17.12
N ASP A 194 26.05 10.04 17.51
CA ASP A 194 27.24 9.49 16.84
C ASP A 194 26.94 9.15 15.36
N TYR A 195 25.75 8.62 15.09
CA TYR A 195 25.32 8.26 13.74
C TYR A 195 24.53 9.37 13.02
N GLY A 196 24.29 10.51 13.67
CA GLY A 196 23.51 11.62 13.12
C GLY A 196 22.02 11.29 12.95
N LEU A 197 21.52 10.34 13.75
CA LEU A 197 20.13 9.89 13.71
C LEU A 197 19.24 10.72 14.64
N THR A 198 17.98 10.80 14.29
CA THR A 198 16.96 11.46 15.11
C THR A 198 16.19 10.46 15.97
N LYS A 199 15.36 10.98 16.90
CA LYS A 199 14.44 10.13 17.67
C LYS A 199 13.41 9.43 16.77
N ASP A 200 12.99 10.06 15.67
CA ASP A 200 12.06 9.47 14.73
C ASP A 200 12.71 8.32 13.94
N ASP A 201 14.03 8.40 13.67
CA ASP A 201 14.79 7.28 13.11
C ASP A 201 14.91 6.11 14.09
N PHE A 202 15.00 6.38 15.40
CA PHE A 202 14.93 5.32 16.39
C PHE A 202 13.62 4.51 16.27
N ASP A 203 12.47 5.19 16.21
CA ASP A 203 11.18 4.52 16.04
C ASP A 203 11.12 3.77 14.70
N SER A 204 11.63 4.38 13.63
CA SER A 204 11.69 3.79 12.30
C SER A 204 12.55 2.53 12.23
N ILE A 205 13.71 2.53 12.92
CA ILE A 205 14.59 1.35 13.04
C ILE A 205 13.86 0.21 13.78
N MET A 206 13.12 0.55 14.84
CA MET A 206 12.33 -0.45 15.58
C MET A 206 11.17 -1.02 14.76
N GLU A 207 10.54 -0.21 13.88
CA GLU A 207 9.46 -0.63 13.00
C GLU A 207 9.97 -1.47 11.81
N LEU A 208 11.16 -1.18 11.28
CA LEU A 208 11.75 -1.89 10.13
C LEU A 208 12.20 -3.33 10.46
N GLU A 209 11.72 -3.92 11.53
CA GLU A 209 12.05 -5.29 11.94
C GLU A 209 11.91 -6.27 10.78
N LEU A 210 13.02 -6.98 10.48
CA LEU A 210 13.13 -7.81 9.28
C LEU A 210 12.36 -9.14 9.36
N LEU A 211 11.88 -9.53 10.55
CA LEU A 211 11.19 -10.80 10.77
C LEU A 211 9.93 -10.61 11.63
N PRO A 212 8.77 -10.35 11.03
CA PRO A 212 7.52 -10.37 11.77
C PRO A 212 7.15 -11.83 12.06
N LYS A 213 7.65 -12.42 13.12
CA LYS A 213 6.97 -13.54 13.75
C LYS A 213 5.83 -12.94 14.58
N LYS A 214 4.60 -13.23 14.21
CA LYS A 214 3.38 -12.81 14.96
C LYS A 214 3.40 -13.18 16.45
N THR A 215 4.31 -14.00 16.88
CA THR A 215 4.44 -14.52 18.25
C THR A 215 5.44 -13.79 19.15
N ASP A 216 6.38 -13.05 18.58
CA ASP A 216 7.34 -12.28 19.38
C ASP A 216 6.87 -10.83 19.45
N LYS A 217 6.28 -10.44 20.59
CA LYS A 217 6.17 -9.02 20.93
C LYS A 217 7.59 -8.47 20.87
N SER A 218 7.85 -7.55 19.93
CA SER A 218 9.18 -6.99 19.78
C SER A 218 9.63 -6.46 21.15
N ALA A 219 10.89 -6.63 21.51
CA ALA A 219 11.42 -6.13 22.79
C ALA A 219 11.14 -4.62 22.96
N PHE A 220 11.02 -3.89 21.84
CA PHE A 220 10.57 -2.50 21.82
C PHE A 220 9.12 -2.33 22.28
N THR A 221 8.21 -3.21 21.87
CA THR A 221 6.81 -3.18 22.32
C THR A 221 6.68 -3.47 23.81
N ALA A 222 7.59 -4.29 24.35
CA ALA A 222 7.63 -4.64 25.76
C ALA A 222 8.16 -3.51 26.66
N LEU A 223 8.82 -2.47 26.09
CA LEU A 223 9.32 -1.33 26.87
C LEU A 223 8.15 -0.56 27.51
N PRO A 224 8.27 -0.18 28.81
CA PRO A 224 7.27 0.64 29.47
C PRO A 224 7.07 1.98 28.76
N SER A 225 5.81 2.43 28.65
CA SER A 225 5.47 3.72 28.04
C SER A 225 6.15 4.90 28.75
N SER A 226 6.42 4.78 30.06
CA SER A 226 7.17 5.76 30.84
C SER A 226 8.61 5.95 30.33
N VAL A 227 9.30 4.87 29.95
CA VAL A 227 10.66 4.92 29.39
C VAL A 227 10.66 5.57 28.01
N LYS A 228 9.70 5.19 27.15
CA LYS A 228 9.55 5.81 25.80
C LYS A 228 9.29 7.31 25.91
N SER A 229 8.39 7.73 26.81
CA SER A 229 8.10 9.15 27.06
C SER A 229 9.28 9.91 27.67
N ALA A 230 10.06 9.27 28.54
CA ALA A 230 11.27 9.85 29.12
C ALA A 230 12.35 10.05 28.05
N LEU A 231 12.57 9.06 27.17
CA LEU A 231 13.50 9.18 26.04
C LEU A 231 13.11 10.38 25.15
N THR A 232 11.86 10.49 24.75
CA THR A 232 11.38 11.59 23.90
C THR A 232 11.61 12.95 24.57
N ARG A 233 11.27 13.08 25.85
CA ARG A 233 11.48 14.34 26.59
C ARG A 233 12.95 14.71 26.71
N LYS A 234 13.82 13.74 27.04
CA LYS A 234 15.26 13.96 27.23
C LYS A 234 15.93 14.31 25.91
N TYR A 235 15.61 13.58 24.83
CA TYR A 235 16.07 13.86 23.47
C TYR A 235 15.68 15.28 23.02
N ASN A 236 14.40 15.65 23.15
CA ASN A 236 13.92 16.97 22.76
C ASN A 236 14.57 18.10 23.59
N LYS A 237 14.89 17.86 24.87
CA LYS A 237 15.61 18.82 25.72
C LYS A 237 17.05 19.01 25.25
N ALA A 238 17.74 17.92 24.91
CA ALA A 238 19.13 17.97 24.43
C ALA A 238 19.24 18.69 23.08
N HIS A 239 18.23 18.51 22.19
CA HIS A 239 18.23 19.05 20.82
C HIS A 239 17.32 20.29 20.64
N ALA A 240 16.90 20.95 21.72
CA ALA A 240 16.00 22.11 21.65
C ALA A 240 16.55 23.31 20.85
N ALA A 241 17.88 23.45 20.79
CA ALA A 241 18.53 24.53 20.06
C ALA A 241 18.42 24.39 18.53
N VAL A 242 18.40 23.14 18.02
CA VAL A 242 18.33 22.87 16.59
C VAL A 242 16.95 23.21 16.01
N LYS A 243 15.87 22.98 16.76
CA LYS A 243 14.50 23.31 16.33
C LYS A 243 14.20 24.80 16.22
N LYS A 244 14.91 25.66 16.93
CA LYS A 244 14.72 27.12 16.86
C LYS A 244 15.33 27.76 15.59
N GLY A 245 16.25 27.10 14.92
CA GLY A 245 16.90 27.60 13.70
C GLY A 245 16.10 27.36 12.40
N SER A 246 15.13 26.46 12.38
CA SER A 246 14.41 26.07 11.15
C SER A 246 13.01 26.73 10.99
N SER A 247 12.58 27.58 11.92
CA SER A 247 11.28 28.27 11.84
C SER A 247 11.42 29.72 11.41
N SER A 248 12.04 30.01 10.25
CA SER A 248 11.91 31.30 9.59
C SER A 248 11.14 31.18 8.29
N LYS A 249 9.87 31.56 8.35
CA LYS A 249 9.01 32.10 7.29
C LYS A 249 9.04 31.43 5.91
N GLY A 250 7.98 30.72 5.62
CA GLY A 250 7.51 30.41 4.28
C GLY A 250 6.01 30.13 4.35
N GLY A 251 5.20 31.06 3.80
CA GLY A 251 3.75 31.06 3.92
C GLY A 251 3.06 29.99 3.09
N GLY A 252 1.88 29.62 3.55
CA GLY A 252 0.67 29.29 2.82
C GLY A 252 0.70 28.16 1.81
N GLY A 253 0.18 27.01 2.20
CA GLY A 253 -0.26 25.93 1.34
C GLY A 253 -0.80 24.83 2.23
N GLY A 254 -2.13 24.87 2.50
CA GLY A 254 -2.78 23.83 3.31
C GLY A 254 -2.73 22.49 2.56
N VAL A 255 -1.96 21.57 3.08
CA VAL A 255 -2.10 20.15 2.79
C VAL A 255 -2.81 19.56 4.00
N GLU A 256 -4.02 19.08 3.79
CA GLU A 256 -4.78 18.35 4.80
C GLU A 256 -3.92 17.20 5.34
N ARG A 257 -3.68 17.23 6.63
CA ARG A 257 -3.04 16.13 7.34
C ARG A 257 -4.09 15.03 7.52
N TYR A 258 -3.94 13.93 6.81
CA TYR A 258 -4.58 12.69 7.19
C TYR A 258 -4.02 12.29 8.56
N THR A 259 -4.88 12.22 9.56
CA THR A 259 -4.54 11.73 10.90
C THR A 259 -4.56 10.21 10.90
N GLU A 260 -3.69 9.59 11.69
CA GLU A 260 -3.52 8.13 11.82
C GLU A 260 -4.79 7.38 12.27
N ASP A 261 -5.85 8.09 12.69
CA ASP A 261 -7.11 7.52 13.15
C ASP A 261 -8.05 7.02 12.02
N ASP A 262 -7.72 7.30 10.74
CA ASP A 262 -8.54 6.85 9.61
C ASP A 262 -8.11 5.47 9.04
N GLU A 263 -6.93 4.94 9.41
CA GLU A 263 -6.46 3.65 8.92
C GLU A 263 -7.04 2.43 9.67
N ASP A 264 -7.49 2.60 10.93
CA ASP A 264 -8.01 1.49 11.75
C ASP A 264 -9.47 1.12 11.46
N ARG A 265 -10.16 1.88 10.63
CA ARG A 265 -11.59 1.66 10.33
C ARG A 265 -11.88 0.57 9.29
N PHE A 266 -10.86 0.05 8.60
CA PHE A 266 -11.04 -0.89 7.49
C PHE A 266 -10.57 -2.33 7.77
N ILE A 267 -10.16 -2.66 9.01
CA ILE A 267 -9.54 -3.98 9.29
C ILE A 267 -10.39 -4.90 10.17
N ASP A 268 -11.56 -4.45 10.69
CA ASP A 268 -12.29 -5.20 11.71
C ASP A 268 -13.70 -5.70 11.31
N ASP A 269 -13.87 -6.23 10.09
CA ASP A 269 -15.07 -6.98 9.74
C ASP A 269 -14.73 -8.23 8.92
N GLY A 270 -14.30 -9.30 9.59
CA GLY A 270 -14.12 -10.57 8.88
C GLY A 270 -13.52 -11.73 9.66
N GLU A 271 -13.97 -12.00 10.89
CA GLU A 271 -13.89 -13.33 11.49
C GLU A 271 -15.23 -13.65 12.19
N GLU A 272 -16.11 -14.33 11.45
CA GLU A 272 -17.02 -15.38 11.92
C GLU A 272 -17.35 -16.32 10.77
#